data_0c42176f1dd8eadfba4a1826cc916b03
#
_entry.id   0c42176f1dd8eadfba4a1826cc916b03
#
_cell.length_a   1.000
_cell.length_b   1.000
_cell.length_c   1.000
_cell.angle_alpha   90.00
_cell.angle_beta   90.00
_cell.angle_gamma   90.00
#
_symmetry.space_group_name_H-M   'P 1'
#
loop_
_entity.id
_entity.type
_entity.pdbx_description
1 polymer ?
#
loop_
_entity_poly.entity_id
_entity_poly.type
_entity_poly.pdbx_seq_one_letter_code
_entity_poly.pdbx_strand_id
1 'polypeptide(L)'
;MCIRDRAQAEQKNQQKQHDQQEFGDGMFDDFDDPSGLSVVYQTLRQPLTPGYWSLTERSGYLRLRGQEGLSSKFNQSLIARRWEEFCFETATCVEFEPEVFKQMAGLILMYDQDNYFYLHVTFDEDEGKCITLLTAENKKYEYPAGFVPIESGKPVYLKAAVDYDKAQFFYAVGNQNYQAIGPVLDASILSDEACNEGWFTGAMAGICCQDLTGFGKAADFDWFSYKNV
;
A
#
# COMPACT_ATOMS: atom_id res chain seq x y z
N MET A 1 -31.91 3.83 1.59
CA MET A 1 -30.71 4.62 1.36
C MET A 1 -31.02 6.06 1.75
N CYS A 2 -30.39 6.57 2.79
CA CYS A 2 -30.66 7.90 3.35
C CYS A 2 -30.08 8.99 2.42
N ILE A 3 -30.62 10.21 2.46
CA ILE A 3 -30.11 11.36 1.67
C ILE A 3 -28.63 11.65 2.03
N ARG A 4 -28.25 11.43 3.28
CA ARG A 4 -26.86 11.55 3.76
C ARG A 4 -25.93 10.53 3.08
N ASP A 5 -26.38 9.28 2.93
CA ASP A 5 -25.59 8.21 2.30
C ASP A 5 -25.36 8.50 0.82
N ARG A 6 -26.33 9.11 0.13
CA ARG A 6 -26.19 9.55 -1.27
C ARG A 6 -25.17 10.67 -1.42
N ALA A 7 -25.25 11.70 -0.58
CA ALA A 7 -24.31 12.82 -0.64
C ALA A 7 -22.87 12.38 -0.37
N GLN A 8 -22.65 11.46 0.57
CA GLN A 8 -21.34 10.90 0.85
C GLN A 8 -20.81 10.04 -0.32
N ALA A 9 -21.66 9.23 -0.94
CA ALA A 9 -21.30 8.43 -2.11
C ALA A 9 -20.97 9.32 -3.33
N GLU A 10 -21.74 10.40 -3.56
CA GLU A 10 -21.46 11.35 -4.63
C GLU A 10 -20.14 12.10 -4.42
N GLN A 11 -19.86 12.54 -3.19
CA GLN A 11 -18.58 13.19 -2.86
C GLN A 11 -17.39 12.25 -3.06
N LYS A 12 -17.53 10.98 -2.65
CA LYS A 12 -16.50 9.97 -2.85
C LYS A 12 -16.24 9.72 -4.33
N ASN A 13 -17.29 9.56 -5.14
CA ASN A 13 -17.13 9.37 -6.58
C ASN A 13 -16.46 10.57 -7.27
N GLN A 14 -16.79 11.79 -6.85
CA GLN A 14 -16.10 13.00 -7.36
C GLN A 14 -14.63 13.01 -6.97
N GLN A 15 -14.28 12.59 -5.75
CA GLN A 15 -12.89 12.51 -5.31
C GLN A 15 -12.13 11.45 -6.11
N LYS A 16 -12.68 10.24 -6.30
CA LYS A 16 -12.05 9.20 -7.15
C LYS A 16 -11.83 9.67 -8.59
N GLN A 17 -12.80 10.38 -9.18
CA GLN A 17 -12.65 10.94 -10.52
C GLN A 17 -11.53 11.99 -10.59
N HIS A 18 -11.40 12.82 -9.56
CA HIS A 18 -10.32 13.78 -9.44
C HIS A 18 -8.96 13.06 -9.33
N ASP A 19 -8.86 12.07 -8.44
CA ASP A 19 -7.65 11.28 -8.23
C ASP A 19 -7.24 10.55 -9.53
N GLN A 20 -8.21 9.96 -10.25
CA GLN A 20 -7.97 9.33 -11.55
C GLN A 20 -7.46 10.34 -12.60
N GLN A 21 -8.01 11.55 -12.65
CA GLN A 21 -7.57 12.60 -13.58
C GLN A 21 -6.15 13.07 -13.26
N GLU A 22 -5.79 13.16 -11.99
CA GLU A 22 -4.43 13.52 -11.56
C GLU A 22 -3.40 12.46 -11.99
N PHE A 23 -3.79 11.17 -12.01
CA PHE A 23 -2.92 10.08 -12.43
C PHE A 23 -2.78 9.94 -13.96
N GLY A 24 -3.69 10.46 -14.80
CA GLY A 24 -3.60 10.46 -16.25
C GLY A 24 -3.69 9.06 -16.88
N ASP A 25 -2.85 8.77 -17.91
CA ASP A 25 -2.96 7.56 -18.76
C ASP A 25 -2.41 6.27 -18.12
N GLY A 26 -2.10 6.27 -16.82
CA GLY A 26 -1.64 5.08 -16.09
C GLY A 26 -2.75 4.08 -15.75
N MET A 27 -2.38 2.98 -15.13
CA MET A 27 -3.33 2.06 -14.51
C MET A 27 -3.93 2.73 -13.26
N PHE A 28 -5.25 2.81 -13.21
CA PHE A 28 -6.01 3.22 -12.04
C PHE A 28 -7.12 2.20 -11.79
N ASP A 29 -7.05 1.51 -10.66
CA ASP A 29 -8.07 0.54 -10.23
C ASP A 29 -8.82 1.10 -9.03
N ASP A 30 -10.08 1.40 -9.21
CA ASP A 30 -10.97 1.96 -8.18
C ASP A 30 -11.69 0.90 -7.35
N PHE A 31 -11.43 -0.39 -7.64
CA PHE A 31 -12.03 -1.54 -6.96
C PHE A 31 -13.57 -1.56 -6.98
N ASP A 32 -14.17 -0.91 -7.97
CA ASP A 32 -15.65 -0.86 -8.11
C ASP A 32 -16.22 -2.12 -8.79
N ASP A 33 -15.40 -2.91 -9.49
CA ASP A 33 -15.82 -4.17 -10.12
C ASP A 33 -15.81 -5.34 -9.12
N PRO A 34 -16.98 -5.82 -8.67
CA PRO A 34 -17.06 -6.91 -7.71
C PRO A 34 -16.74 -8.29 -8.32
N SER A 35 -16.55 -8.39 -9.65
CA SER A 35 -16.32 -9.68 -10.33
C SER A 35 -14.95 -10.28 -10.05
N GLY A 36 -13.98 -9.47 -9.63
CA GLY A 36 -12.64 -9.91 -9.25
C GLY A 36 -11.57 -8.86 -9.46
N LEU A 37 -10.38 -9.17 -9.00
CA LEU A 37 -9.21 -8.32 -9.20
C LEU A 37 -8.70 -8.43 -10.63
N SER A 38 -8.11 -7.35 -11.14
CA SER A 38 -7.45 -7.33 -12.43
C SER A 38 -6.36 -8.40 -12.51
N VAL A 39 -6.21 -9.01 -13.71
CA VAL A 39 -5.19 -10.05 -13.98
C VAL A 39 -3.76 -9.58 -13.82
N VAL A 40 -3.50 -8.27 -13.75
CA VAL A 40 -2.17 -7.71 -13.54
C VAL A 40 -1.68 -7.91 -12.09
N TYR A 41 -2.61 -8.14 -11.15
CA TYR A 41 -2.24 -8.36 -9.77
C TYR A 41 -1.73 -9.78 -9.52
N GLN A 42 -0.72 -9.84 -8.71
CA GLN A 42 -0.07 -11.07 -8.27
C GLN A 42 0.03 -11.07 -6.75
N THR A 43 0.16 -12.25 -6.21
CA THR A 43 0.41 -12.50 -4.79
C THR A 43 1.70 -13.29 -4.64
N LEU A 44 2.28 -13.29 -3.44
CA LEU A 44 3.48 -14.07 -3.18
C LEU A 44 3.14 -15.55 -3.00
N ARG A 45 3.70 -16.42 -3.85
CA ARG A 45 3.70 -17.90 -3.75
C ARG A 45 2.33 -18.58 -3.68
N GLN A 46 1.31 -17.97 -3.12
CA GLN A 46 -0.04 -18.52 -2.98
C GLN A 46 -1.08 -17.51 -3.42
N PRO A 47 -2.17 -17.92 -4.07
CA PRO A 47 -3.32 -17.07 -4.28
C PRO A 47 -3.86 -16.55 -2.94
N LEU A 48 -4.46 -15.36 -2.95
CA LEU A 48 -5.18 -14.86 -1.78
C LEU A 48 -6.29 -15.84 -1.40
N THR A 49 -6.25 -16.31 -0.18
CA THR A 49 -7.27 -17.20 0.36
C THR A 49 -8.58 -16.41 0.52
N PRO A 50 -9.73 -16.97 0.06
CA PRO A 50 -11.03 -16.38 0.34
C PRO A 50 -11.22 -16.13 1.84
N GLY A 51 -11.73 -14.95 2.21
CA GLY A 51 -11.84 -14.49 3.59
C GLY A 51 -10.72 -13.54 4.04
N TYR A 52 -9.60 -13.46 3.32
CA TYR A 52 -8.56 -12.46 3.60
C TYR A 52 -8.67 -11.21 2.72
N TRP A 53 -9.50 -11.26 1.69
CA TRP A 53 -9.80 -10.11 0.84
C TRP A 53 -11.28 -10.10 0.40
N SER A 54 -11.80 -8.92 0.05
CA SER A 54 -13.16 -8.76 -0.46
C SER A 54 -13.32 -7.47 -1.24
N LEU A 55 -14.03 -7.54 -2.38
CA LEU A 55 -14.52 -6.38 -3.15
C LEU A 55 -16.00 -6.08 -2.85
N THR A 56 -16.65 -6.89 -2.02
CA THR A 56 -18.11 -6.81 -1.78
C THR A 56 -18.50 -6.46 -0.35
N GLU A 57 -17.65 -6.71 0.63
CA GLU A 57 -17.92 -6.36 2.05
C GLU A 57 -18.06 -4.85 2.24
N ARG A 58 -17.29 -4.08 1.47
CA ARG A 58 -17.42 -2.62 1.37
C ARG A 58 -17.35 -2.25 -0.11
N SER A 59 -18.48 -1.95 -0.72
CA SER A 59 -18.57 -1.62 -2.14
C SER A 59 -17.64 -0.45 -2.50
N GLY A 60 -16.90 -0.58 -3.61
CA GLY A 60 -15.93 0.41 -4.08
C GLY A 60 -14.66 0.48 -3.25
N TYR A 61 -14.31 -0.61 -2.57
CA TYR A 61 -13.04 -0.78 -1.86
C TYR A 61 -12.52 -2.20 -2.02
N LEU A 62 -11.23 -2.33 -2.10
CA LEU A 62 -10.57 -3.60 -1.80
C LEU A 62 -10.32 -3.69 -0.29
N ARG A 63 -11.00 -4.58 0.39
CA ARG A 63 -10.73 -4.91 1.79
C ARG A 63 -9.68 -6.00 1.87
N LEU A 64 -8.58 -5.73 2.58
CA LEU A 64 -7.59 -6.73 2.95
C LEU A 64 -7.63 -6.95 4.46
N ARG A 65 -7.63 -8.21 4.89
CA ARG A 65 -7.49 -8.58 6.31
C ARG A 65 -6.03 -8.90 6.58
N GLY A 66 -5.47 -8.25 7.59
CA GLY A 66 -4.09 -8.41 8.00
C GLY A 66 -3.78 -9.86 8.41
N GLN A 67 -2.66 -10.35 7.93
CA GLN A 67 -2.10 -11.65 8.26
C GLN A 67 -0.66 -11.49 8.78
N GLU A 68 0.17 -12.51 8.57
CA GLU A 68 1.57 -12.55 8.98
C GLU A 68 2.39 -11.41 8.39
N GLY A 69 3.55 -11.14 8.99
CA GLY A 69 4.47 -10.10 8.55
C GLY A 69 5.13 -10.39 7.20
N LEU A 70 5.76 -9.39 6.62
CA LEU A 70 6.41 -9.47 5.31
C LEU A 70 7.57 -10.48 5.25
N SER A 71 8.16 -10.84 6.39
CA SER A 71 9.14 -11.93 6.48
C SER A 71 8.55 -13.33 6.39
N SER A 72 7.24 -13.49 6.48
CA SER A 72 6.56 -14.76 6.23
C SER A 72 6.70 -15.18 4.76
N LYS A 73 6.71 -16.49 4.54
CA LYS A 73 6.80 -17.04 3.17
C LYS A 73 5.45 -17.35 2.53
N PHE A 74 4.37 -17.45 3.31
CA PHE A 74 3.12 -18.03 2.79
C PHE A 74 1.84 -17.25 3.13
N ASN A 75 1.75 -16.62 4.28
CA ASN A 75 0.48 -16.07 4.78
C ASN A 75 0.51 -14.53 4.82
N GLN A 76 0.80 -13.91 3.69
CA GLN A 76 0.81 -12.45 3.57
C GLN A 76 -0.46 -11.95 2.85
N SER A 77 -1.11 -10.93 3.39
CA SER A 77 -2.13 -10.17 2.66
C SER A 77 -1.45 -9.08 1.84
N LEU A 78 -0.97 -9.47 0.66
CA LEU A 78 -0.27 -8.61 -0.27
C LEU A 78 -0.81 -8.83 -1.68
N ILE A 79 -1.12 -7.74 -2.37
CA ILE A 79 -1.51 -7.70 -3.78
C ILE A 79 -0.60 -6.69 -4.46
N ALA A 80 0.09 -7.12 -5.50
CA ALA A 80 1.04 -6.27 -6.19
C ALA A 80 1.03 -6.55 -7.70
N ARG A 81 1.53 -5.61 -8.46
CA ARG A 81 1.81 -5.77 -9.88
C ARG A 81 3.31 -5.69 -10.15
N ARG A 82 3.73 -6.19 -11.31
CA ARG A 82 5.11 -6.09 -11.76
C ARG A 82 5.51 -4.62 -11.96
N TRP A 83 6.74 -4.33 -11.54
CA TRP A 83 7.45 -3.12 -11.91
C TRP A 83 7.94 -3.29 -13.36
N GLU A 84 7.41 -2.48 -14.27
CA GLU A 84 7.64 -2.63 -15.71
C GLU A 84 8.52 -1.51 -16.28
N GLU A 85 8.62 -0.36 -15.57
CA GLU A 85 9.30 0.83 -16.05
C GLU A 85 10.39 1.28 -15.07
N PHE A 86 11.40 1.97 -15.58
CA PHE A 86 12.46 2.54 -14.77
C PHE A 86 12.05 3.83 -14.05
N CYS A 87 11.08 4.55 -14.61
CA CYS A 87 10.53 5.78 -14.04
C CYS A 87 9.01 5.63 -13.94
N PHE A 88 8.48 5.63 -12.72
CA PHE A 88 7.05 5.51 -12.49
C PHE A 88 6.63 6.14 -11.17
N GLU A 89 5.34 6.41 -11.05
CA GLU A 89 4.68 6.69 -9.79
C GLU A 89 3.64 5.59 -9.48
N THR A 90 3.55 5.21 -8.22
CA THR A 90 2.50 4.33 -7.70
C THR A 90 1.90 4.93 -6.45
N ALA A 91 0.59 4.81 -6.28
CA ALA A 91 -0.10 5.37 -5.14
C ALA A 91 -1.34 4.58 -4.77
N THR A 92 -1.84 4.82 -3.56
CA THR A 92 -3.09 4.25 -3.06
C THR A 92 -3.73 5.19 -2.05
N CYS A 93 -5.05 5.05 -1.88
CA CYS A 93 -5.78 5.64 -0.76
C CYS A 93 -6.23 4.51 0.17
N VAL A 94 -5.89 4.60 1.44
CA VAL A 94 -6.23 3.60 2.45
C VAL A 94 -6.98 4.21 3.63
N GLU A 95 -8.04 3.55 4.07
CA GLU A 95 -8.73 3.79 5.33
C GLU A 95 -8.39 2.66 6.28
N PHE A 96 -7.65 2.98 7.33
CA PHE A 96 -7.17 2.02 8.31
C PHE A 96 -7.04 2.66 9.68
N GLU A 97 -7.59 1.98 10.70
CA GLU A 97 -7.55 2.44 12.11
C GLU A 97 -6.85 1.37 12.96
N PRO A 98 -5.51 1.37 12.97
CA PRO A 98 -4.76 0.45 13.83
C PRO A 98 -4.93 0.82 15.31
N GLU A 99 -4.90 -0.19 16.17
CA GLU A 99 -5.04 -0.05 17.64
C GLU A 99 -3.74 -0.39 18.37
N VAL A 100 -2.83 -1.09 17.67
CA VAL A 100 -1.54 -1.50 18.20
C VAL A 100 -0.48 -1.50 17.08
N PHE A 101 0.80 -1.39 17.45
CA PHE A 101 1.94 -1.37 16.52
C PHE A 101 2.07 -2.63 15.64
N LYS A 102 1.39 -3.72 16.01
CA LYS A 102 1.36 -4.97 15.25
C LYS A 102 0.41 -4.95 14.04
N GLN A 103 -0.33 -3.88 13.86
CA GLN A 103 -1.27 -3.66 12.77
C GLN A 103 -0.73 -2.63 11.81
N MET A 104 -0.59 -3.00 10.53
CA MET A 104 0.04 -2.18 9.50
C MET A 104 -0.70 -2.34 8.18
N ALA A 105 -0.94 -1.24 7.46
CA ALA A 105 -1.50 -1.28 6.12
C ALA A 105 -0.97 -0.14 5.26
N GLY A 106 -0.61 -0.41 3.99
CA GLY A 106 -0.09 0.62 3.12
C GLY A 106 0.47 0.15 1.79
N LEU A 107 1.34 1.00 1.23
CA LEU A 107 1.97 0.89 -0.08
C LEU A 107 3.35 0.23 0.04
N ILE A 108 3.63 -0.74 -0.82
CA ILE A 108 4.89 -1.48 -0.81
C ILE A 108 5.58 -1.47 -2.18
N LEU A 109 6.88 -1.28 -2.18
CA LEU A 109 7.79 -1.66 -3.26
C LEU A 109 8.60 -2.86 -2.76
N MET A 110 8.55 -3.99 -3.45
CA MET A 110 9.09 -5.25 -2.94
C MET A 110 9.78 -6.05 -4.03
N TYR A 111 10.97 -6.55 -3.73
CA TYR A 111 11.61 -7.58 -4.51
C TYR A 111 11.33 -8.97 -3.91
N ASP A 112 11.63 -9.16 -2.62
CA ASP A 112 11.34 -10.37 -1.85
C ASP A 112 11.05 -10.04 -0.37
N GLN A 113 10.97 -11.07 0.49
CA GLN A 113 10.70 -10.90 1.93
C GLN A 113 11.84 -10.23 2.71
N ASP A 114 13.01 -10.12 2.11
CA ASP A 114 14.23 -9.58 2.74
C ASP A 114 14.63 -8.20 2.17
N ASN A 115 14.01 -7.80 1.02
CA ASN A 115 14.32 -6.56 0.29
C ASN A 115 13.02 -5.87 -0.13
N TYR A 116 12.64 -4.83 0.60
CA TYR A 116 11.42 -4.04 0.35
C TYR A 116 11.43 -2.67 1.01
N PHE A 117 10.58 -1.79 0.51
CA PHE A 117 10.20 -0.52 1.13
C PHE A 117 8.70 -0.52 1.40
N TYR A 118 8.29 -0.27 2.62
CA TYR A 118 6.89 -0.32 3.04
C TYR A 118 6.48 0.98 3.74
N LEU A 119 5.79 1.86 3.00
CA LEU A 119 5.14 3.05 3.55
C LEU A 119 3.76 2.64 4.07
N HIS A 120 3.54 2.76 5.38
CA HIS A 120 2.32 2.23 5.97
C HIS A 120 1.78 3.06 7.13
N VAL A 121 0.49 2.93 7.34
CA VAL A 121 -0.21 3.39 8.55
C VAL A 121 -0.08 2.31 9.61
N THR A 122 0.24 2.72 10.83
CA THR A 122 0.37 1.86 12.00
C THR A 122 -0.01 2.62 13.28
N PHE A 123 0.25 2.05 14.43
CA PHE A 123 0.04 2.66 15.73
C PHE A 123 1.35 2.62 16.53
N ASP A 124 1.71 3.73 17.11
CA ASP A 124 2.80 3.86 18.07
C ASP A 124 2.24 4.13 19.47
N GLU A 125 2.84 3.59 20.52
CA GLU A 125 2.32 3.70 21.89
C GLU A 125 2.38 5.14 22.44
N ASP A 126 3.34 5.93 21.96
CA ASP A 126 3.53 7.32 22.38
C ASP A 126 2.80 8.31 21.45
N GLU A 127 2.84 8.09 20.13
CA GLU A 127 2.32 8.99 19.10
C GLU A 127 0.88 8.66 18.65
N GLY A 128 0.38 7.46 18.97
CA GLY A 128 -0.91 6.97 18.51
C GLY A 128 -0.88 6.51 17.05
N LYS A 129 -1.97 6.77 16.30
CA LYS A 129 -2.03 6.48 14.86
C LYS A 129 -1.00 7.31 14.10
N CYS A 130 -0.16 6.64 13.33
CA CYS A 130 0.96 7.28 12.63
C CYS A 130 1.23 6.64 11.28
N ILE A 131 2.04 7.32 10.48
CA ILE A 131 2.64 6.80 9.25
C ILE A 131 4.13 6.63 9.48
N THR A 132 4.69 5.54 8.95
CA THR A 132 6.13 5.31 8.94
C THR A 132 6.57 4.64 7.65
N LEU A 133 7.86 4.76 7.34
CA LEU A 133 8.51 4.09 6.22
C LEU A 133 9.47 3.04 6.78
N LEU A 134 9.17 1.77 6.53
CA LEU A 134 10.04 0.64 6.86
C LEU A 134 10.85 0.27 5.61
N THR A 135 12.16 0.15 5.77
CA THR A 135 13.06 -0.40 4.76
C THR A 135 13.62 -1.74 5.23
N ALA A 136 13.70 -2.70 4.32
CA ALA A 136 14.38 -3.97 4.54
C ALA A 136 15.41 -4.15 3.43
N GLU A 137 16.66 -4.35 3.80
CA GLU A 137 17.78 -4.67 2.93
C GLU A 137 18.52 -5.90 3.47
N ASN A 138 18.38 -7.03 2.80
CA ASN A 138 18.99 -8.30 3.23
C ASN A 138 18.76 -8.60 4.73
N LYS A 139 17.51 -8.49 5.19
CA LYS A 139 17.05 -8.70 6.59
C LYS A 139 17.50 -7.61 7.58
N LYS A 140 18.05 -6.53 7.11
CA LYS A 140 18.35 -5.37 7.94
C LYS A 140 17.20 -4.37 7.84
N TYR A 141 16.56 -4.09 8.96
CA TYR A 141 15.35 -3.26 9.04
C TYR A 141 15.67 -1.89 9.61
N GLU A 142 15.17 -0.84 8.95
CA GLU A 142 15.32 0.54 9.39
C GLU A 142 14.01 1.32 9.23
N TYR A 143 13.82 2.37 10.03
CA TYR A 143 12.71 3.33 9.96
C TYR A 143 13.24 4.73 9.68
N PRO A 144 13.67 5.03 8.45
CA PRO A 144 14.39 6.26 8.13
C PRO A 144 13.56 7.55 8.28
N ALA A 145 12.24 7.43 8.38
CA ALA A 145 11.32 8.56 8.55
C ALA A 145 10.90 8.80 10.01
N GLY A 146 11.20 7.86 10.93
CA GLY A 146 10.54 7.83 12.24
C GLY A 146 9.03 7.58 12.12
N PHE A 147 8.28 7.97 13.14
CA PHE A 147 6.82 7.84 13.19
C PHE A 147 6.19 9.23 13.11
N VAL A 148 5.33 9.44 12.12
CA VAL A 148 4.64 10.72 11.88
C VAL A 148 3.19 10.58 12.32
N PRO A 149 2.77 11.24 13.43
CA PRO A 149 1.39 11.15 13.91
C PRO A 149 0.40 11.75 12.91
N ILE A 150 -0.76 11.10 12.77
CA ILE A 150 -1.84 11.51 11.86
C ILE A 150 -3.21 11.46 12.52
N GLU A 151 -4.16 12.23 11.97
CA GLU A 151 -5.55 12.24 12.41
C GLU A 151 -6.24 10.90 12.14
N SER A 152 -6.99 10.39 13.14
CA SER A 152 -7.89 9.23 12.98
C SER A 152 -9.14 9.62 12.18
N GLY A 153 -9.77 8.61 11.54
CA GLY A 153 -11.01 8.80 10.78
C GLY A 153 -10.85 9.53 9.45
N LYS A 154 -9.62 9.73 8.99
CA LYS A 154 -9.32 10.34 7.68
C LYS A 154 -8.73 9.30 6.74
N PRO A 155 -9.06 9.37 5.43
CA PRO A 155 -8.34 8.60 4.42
C PRO A 155 -6.88 9.05 4.35
N VAL A 156 -6.00 8.10 4.10
CA VAL A 156 -4.56 8.32 3.98
C VAL A 156 -4.12 7.98 2.57
N TYR A 157 -3.49 8.92 1.91
CA TYR A 157 -2.94 8.78 0.56
C TYR A 157 -1.44 8.50 0.68
N LEU A 158 -1.00 7.42 0.07
CA LEU A 158 0.39 6.98 0.08
C LEU A 158 0.89 6.92 -1.36
N LYS A 159 2.07 7.47 -1.61
CA LYS A 159 2.67 7.51 -2.95
C LYS A 159 4.16 7.19 -2.89
N ALA A 160 4.65 6.49 -3.91
CA ALA A 160 6.06 6.32 -4.21
C ALA A 160 6.33 6.79 -5.64
N ALA A 161 7.40 7.55 -5.81
CA ALA A 161 7.96 7.94 -7.11
C ALA A 161 9.33 7.28 -7.26
N VAL A 162 9.52 6.57 -8.36
CA VAL A 162 10.76 5.89 -8.71
C VAL A 162 11.35 6.54 -9.96
N ASP A 163 12.63 6.88 -9.89
CA ASP A 163 13.44 7.42 -10.97
C ASP A 163 14.76 6.64 -11.02
N TYR A 164 14.82 5.61 -11.87
CA TYR A 164 15.92 4.65 -11.98
C TYR A 164 16.27 4.00 -10.63
N ASP A 165 17.41 4.39 -10.06
CA ASP A 165 17.95 3.89 -8.80
C ASP A 165 17.45 4.65 -7.56
N LYS A 166 16.49 5.57 -7.71
CA LYS A 166 15.98 6.41 -6.63
C LYS A 166 14.52 6.17 -6.39
N ALA A 167 14.14 6.02 -5.13
CA ALA A 167 12.75 5.96 -4.69
C ALA A 167 12.49 7.04 -3.64
N GLN A 168 11.45 7.87 -3.84
CA GLN A 168 10.98 8.84 -2.86
C GLN A 168 9.53 8.55 -2.51
N PHE A 169 9.22 8.60 -1.22
CA PHE A 169 7.90 8.36 -0.69
C PHE A 169 7.21 9.64 -0.26
N PHE A 170 5.87 9.64 -0.36
CA PHE A 170 5.03 10.77 0.00
C PHE A 170 3.74 10.27 0.67
N TYR A 171 3.15 11.13 1.50
CA TYR A 171 1.85 10.88 2.10
C TYR A 171 1.00 12.16 2.12
N ALA A 172 -0.32 11.98 2.19
CA ALA A 172 -1.28 13.03 2.48
C ALA A 172 -2.41 12.47 3.37
N VAL A 173 -3.06 13.32 4.14
CA VAL A 173 -4.17 12.92 5.04
C VAL A 173 -5.39 13.77 4.74
N GLY A 174 -6.52 13.15 4.45
CA GLY A 174 -7.75 13.84 4.05
C GLY A 174 -7.52 14.69 2.80
N ASN A 175 -7.82 15.98 2.87
CA ASN A 175 -7.71 16.92 1.75
C ASN A 175 -6.37 17.70 1.74
N GLN A 176 -5.32 17.18 2.39
CA GLN A 176 -4.00 17.83 2.40
C GLN A 176 -3.22 17.50 1.11
N ASN A 177 -2.23 18.34 0.81
CA ASN A 177 -1.30 18.05 -0.26
C ASN A 177 -0.28 16.99 0.15
N TYR A 178 0.27 16.25 -0.82
CA TYR A 178 1.34 15.31 -0.59
C TYR A 178 2.57 15.97 0.04
N GLN A 179 3.11 15.33 1.05
CA GLN A 179 4.36 15.70 1.74
C GLN A 179 5.35 14.54 1.60
N ALA A 180 6.61 14.87 1.35
CA ALA A 180 7.66 13.86 1.33
C ALA A 180 7.87 13.25 2.72
N ILE A 181 8.14 11.95 2.78
CA ILE A 181 8.43 11.22 4.01
C ILE A 181 9.69 10.37 3.83
N GLY A 182 10.61 10.49 4.78
CA GLY A 182 11.91 9.83 4.71
C GLY A 182 12.85 10.43 3.65
N PRO A 183 14.07 9.91 3.57
CA PRO A 183 15.04 10.28 2.55
C PRO A 183 14.70 9.68 1.18
N VAL A 184 15.39 10.12 0.13
CA VAL A 184 15.48 9.37 -1.12
C VAL A 184 16.24 8.08 -0.85
N LEU A 185 15.65 6.95 -1.21
CA LEU A 185 16.19 5.61 -1.00
C LEU A 185 16.85 5.09 -2.29
N ASP A 186 17.81 4.19 -2.12
CA ASP A 186 18.43 3.46 -3.22
C ASP A 186 17.52 2.30 -3.66
N ALA A 187 16.80 2.50 -4.78
CA ALA A 187 15.90 1.50 -5.33
C ALA A 187 16.63 0.30 -5.96
N SER A 188 17.93 0.36 -6.16
CA SER A 188 18.71 -0.76 -6.70
C SER A 188 18.73 -1.99 -5.78
N ILE A 189 18.43 -1.81 -4.49
CA ILE A 189 18.26 -2.93 -3.55
C ILE A 189 17.06 -3.84 -3.89
N LEU A 190 16.16 -3.37 -4.75
CA LEU A 190 15.00 -4.13 -5.24
C LEU A 190 15.32 -4.85 -6.56
N SER A 191 16.51 -5.42 -6.67
CA SER A 191 17.01 -6.10 -7.86
C SER A 191 17.61 -7.47 -7.56
N ASP A 192 17.78 -8.30 -8.59
CA ASP A 192 18.42 -9.61 -8.50
C ASP A 192 19.86 -9.51 -7.99
N GLU A 193 20.57 -8.44 -8.37
CA GLU A 193 21.98 -8.23 -8.01
C GLU A 193 22.16 -7.86 -6.54
N ALA A 194 21.18 -7.21 -5.93
CA ALA A 194 21.27 -6.78 -4.53
C ALA A 194 20.86 -7.88 -3.54
N CYS A 195 20.11 -8.88 -4.03
CA CYS A 195 19.48 -9.91 -3.21
C CYS A 195 20.47 -11.05 -2.92
N ASN A 196 20.53 -11.49 -1.66
CA ASN A 196 21.44 -12.56 -1.26
C ASN A 196 21.01 -13.97 -1.73
N GLU A 197 19.72 -14.17 -1.98
CA GLU A 197 19.16 -15.48 -2.32
C GLU A 197 18.82 -15.66 -3.82
N GLY A 198 18.84 -14.60 -4.63
CA GLY A 198 18.74 -14.64 -6.10
C GLY A 198 17.50 -15.35 -6.66
N TRP A 199 16.30 -14.85 -6.36
CA TRP A 199 15.05 -15.51 -6.74
C TRP A 199 14.56 -15.25 -8.17
N PHE A 200 15.15 -14.35 -8.92
CA PHE A 200 14.73 -13.96 -10.28
C PHE A 200 13.23 -13.64 -10.37
N THR A 201 12.68 -12.96 -9.37
CA THR A 201 11.24 -12.67 -9.29
C THR A 201 10.87 -11.35 -9.92
N GLY A 202 11.81 -10.39 -9.98
CA GLY A 202 11.60 -9.00 -10.36
C GLY A 202 10.83 -8.20 -9.31
N ALA A 203 11.05 -6.89 -9.29
CA ALA A 203 10.41 -5.98 -8.35
C ALA A 203 8.90 -5.84 -8.60
N MET A 204 8.18 -5.57 -7.53
CA MET A 204 6.73 -5.43 -7.48
C MET A 204 6.35 -4.14 -6.77
N ALA A 205 5.26 -3.50 -7.20
CA ALA A 205 4.61 -2.38 -6.53
C ALA A 205 3.18 -2.78 -6.15
N GLY A 206 2.75 -2.50 -4.93
CA GLY A 206 1.44 -2.94 -4.49
C GLY A 206 1.02 -2.47 -3.11
N ILE A 207 0.02 -3.12 -2.58
CA ILE A 207 -0.58 -2.85 -1.28
C ILE A 207 -0.52 -4.07 -0.37
N CYS A 208 -0.36 -3.82 0.92
CA CYS A 208 -0.19 -4.86 1.92
C CYS A 208 -0.92 -4.50 3.21
N CYS A 209 -1.47 -5.52 3.88
CA CYS A 209 -2.05 -5.41 5.22
C CYS A 209 -1.49 -6.52 6.11
N GLN A 210 -1.05 -6.15 7.31
CA GLN A 210 -0.51 -7.08 8.31
C GLN A 210 -1.27 -6.91 9.63
N ASP A 211 -1.52 -8.02 10.32
CA ASP A 211 -1.99 -8.04 11.70
C ASP A 211 -1.35 -9.19 12.47
N LEU A 212 -0.26 -8.88 13.15
CA LEU A 212 0.50 -9.85 13.94
C LEU A 212 -0.17 -10.20 15.28
N THR A 213 -1.37 -9.65 15.55
CA THR A 213 -2.19 -10.07 16.68
C THR A 213 -2.98 -11.33 16.39
N GLY A 214 -3.17 -11.67 15.10
CA GLY A 214 -3.94 -12.82 14.64
C GLY A 214 -5.46 -12.59 14.58
N PHE A 215 -5.95 -11.37 14.84
CA PHE A 215 -7.39 -11.06 14.76
C PHE A 215 -7.86 -10.63 13.37
N GLY A 216 -6.95 -10.43 12.44
CA GLY A 216 -7.28 -10.10 11.06
C GLY A 216 -7.87 -8.70 10.90
N LYS A 217 -7.26 -7.68 11.53
CA LYS A 217 -7.65 -6.27 11.36
C LYS A 217 -7.72 -5.94 9.87
N ALA A 218 -8.86 -5.40 9.42
CA ALA A 218 -9.07 -5.07 8.02
C ALA A 218 -8.61 -3.65 7.69
N ALA A 219 -7.99 -3.49 6.52
CA ALA A 219 -7.74 -2.23 5.86
C ALA A 219 -8.58 -2.14 4.58
N ASP A 220 -9.15 -0.98 4.31
CA ASP A 220 -9.96 -0.71 3.12
C ASP A 220 -9.18 0.21 2.18
N PHE A 221 -8.81 -0.32 1.01
CA PHE A 221 -8.13 0.44 -0.04
C PHE A 221 -9.18 0.93 -1.03
N ASP A 222 -9.26 2.26 -1.20
CA ASP A 222 -10.24 2.92 -2.06
C ASP A 222 -9.86 2.80 -3.54
N TRP A 223 -8.56 2.87 -3.83
CA TRP A 223 -7.99 2.68 -5.15
C TRP A 223 -6.48 2.38 -5.08
N PHE A 224 -5.96 1.87 -6.19
CA PHE A 224 -4.52 1.70 -6.42
C PHE A 224 -4.17 2.18 -7.83
N SER A 225 -3.03 2.82 -7.98
CA SER A 225 -2.56 3.33 -9.27
C SER A 225 -1.08 3.05 -9.53
N TYR A 226 -0.75 2.94 -10.82
CA TYR A 226 0.61 2.80 -11.32
C TYR A 226 0.69 3.50 -12.68
N LYS A 227 1.59 4.46 -12.83
CA LYS A 227 1.78 5.19 -14.10
C LYS A 227 3.25 5.42 -14.41
N ASN A 228 3.59 5.39 -15.68
CA ASN A 228 4.89 5.80 -16.19
C ASN A 228 5.04 7.33 -16.12
N VAL A 229 6.26 7.81 -15.89
CA VAL A 229 6.58 9.24 -15.76
C VAL A 229 7.69 9.62 -16.73
#